data_f9881510f6fa27ea472ed6106e2bfa75
#
_entry.id   f9881510f6fa27ea472ed6106e2bfa75
#
_cell.length_a   1.000
_cell.length_b   1.000
_cell.length_c   1.000
_cell.angle_alpha   90.00
_cell.angle_beta   90.00
_cell.angle_gamma   90.00
#
_symmetry.space_group_name_H-M   'P 1'
#
loop_
_entity.id
_entity.type
_entity.pdbx_description
1 polymer ?
#
loop_
_entity_poly.entity_id
_entity_poly.type
_entity_poly.pdbx_seq_one_letter_code
_entity_poly.pdbx_strand_id
1 'polypeptide(L)'
;MTKPASRRFNWTPGLIVGLVLLGIMVLIGIIAPIFLQTSADAMAERSASPSAEHLLGTDQAGHDMFSRSLVATRLTLLMTLGATAIAVLIGIVIGTSVWLLPRRAREICLRIIDTMVAFPGLLLALVVAAILGAGALPAVIAIGISGIPMFARLTANLAAQVSQREFISTARLLGVGNRRIVTDHMLPNMAEPLFVLAASNFAQSLTAISALSFVGLGVQSPQYDYGKLLNEALPSLLAGRPEQTAGPAILIVLTGLAAMLVGDGLAAAADPRAGRRTAQNGVRITPTELANRDSAMVIVENLVITSSAGVPLVKGISFTIKHGEIVGIVGESGSGKSLTAMSVARLLPDGLDASAMAMSLDDIDLMRRVDPKVLAQKLSLVYQDPGSTFNPALRMGTQLTEVLRTHKGESRQKARATILEALRRVHMTLPEKRLGQHPHELSGGMRQRAMIAAALATNPSLIIADEPTTALDVTVQAEILREIRRLNSDLGTAVMFISHDIGVVKALCDRVLVMNAGEIVEEIAAADLTVEKAQHPYTRALLAATPSVTERADNLPVVDWRAEVHVSTPVQTAVQTPEVTR
;
A
#
# COMPACT_ATOMS: atom_id res chain seq x y z
N MET A 1 -20.54 15.65 -16.35
CA MET A 1 -20.23 15.82 -14.90
C MET A 1 -20.91 14.71 -14.13
N THR A 2 -20.24 13.59 -13.96
CA THR A 2 -20.70 12.45 -13.14
C THR A 2 -20.44 12.76 -11.68
N LYS A 3 -21.48 12.68 -10.83
CA LYS A 3 -21.37 12.85 -9.38
C LYS A 3 -20.30 11.88 -8.85
N PRO A 4 -19.36 12.34 -7.98
CA PRO A 4 -18.40 11.44 -7.34
C PRO A 4 -19.19 10.40 -6.52
N ALA A 5 -18.87 9.13 -6.75
CA ALA A 5 -19.42 8.02 -5.98
C ALA A 5 -19.16 8.27 -4.50
N SER A 6 -20.20 8.23 -3.67
CA SER A 6 -20.10 8.37 -2.23
C SER A 6 -19.16 7.27 -1.69
N ARG A 7 -17.99 7.66 -1.18
CA ARG A 7 -17.08 6.75 -0.49
C ARG A 7 -17.84 6.11 0.68
N ARG A 8 -18.12 4.82 0.61
CA ARG A 8 -18.64 4.07 1.74
C ARG A 8 -17.52 3.93 2.77
N PHE A 9 -17.71 4.54 3.92
CA PHE A 9 -16.80 4.42 5.07
C PHE A 9 -16.80 2.97 5.57
N ASN A 10 -15.64 2.31 5.61
CA ASN A 10 -15.53 0.92 6.03
C ASN A 10 -15.47 0.83 7.57
N TRP A 11 -16.56 0.40 8.18
CA TRP A 11 -16.66 0.15 9.62
C TRP A 11 -15.96 -1.18 9.96
N THR A 12 -14.74 -1.10 10.48
CA THR A 12 -14.06 -2.29 11.00
C THR A 12 -14.58 -2.62 12.40
N PRO A 13 -14.62 -3.91 12.82
CA PRO A 13 -15.01 -4.28 14.18
C PRO A 13 -14.19 -3.56 15.25
N GLY A 14 -12.88 -3.40 15.02
CA GLY A 14 -11.99 -2.65 15.92
C GLY A 14 -12.38 -1.18 16.07
N LEU A 15 -12.75 -0.51 14.97
CA LEU A 15 -13.23 0.87 15.01
C LEU A 15 -14.53 1.00 15.80
N ILE A 16 -15.46 0.08 15.60
CA ILE A 16 -16.74 0.10 16.34
C ILE A 16 -16.48 -0.07 17.85
N VAL A 17 -15.68 -1.06 18.23
CA VAL A 17 -15.31 -1.29 19.64
C VAL A 17 -14.58 -0.07 20.22
N GLY A 18 -13.60 0.49 19.47
CA GLY A 18 -12.86 1.68 19.90
C GLY A 18 -13.77 2.89 20.10
N LEU A 19 -14.69 3.16 19.17
CA LEU A 19 -15.65 4.27 19.27
C LEU A 19 -16.64 4.07 20.41
N VAL A 20 -17.10 2.84 20.65
CA VAL A 20 -17.99 2.53 21.79
C VAL A 20 -17.25 2.76 23.10
N LEU A 21 -16.02 2.25 23.25
CA LEU A 21 -15.21 2.47 24.45
C LEU A 21 -14.91 3.96 24.68
N LEU A 22 -14.49 4.66 23.64
CA LEU A 22 -14.23 6.10 23.71
C LEU A 22 -15.50 6.87 24.07
N GLY A 23 -16.63 6.50 23.46
CA GLY A 23 -17.94 7.07 23.77
C GLY A 23 -18.33 6.85 25.23
N ILE A 24 -18.08 5.66 25.79
CA ILE A 24 -18.29 5.36 27.21
C ILE A 24 -17.39 6.24 28.08
N MET A 25 -16.09 6.39 27.75
CA MET A 25 -15.18 7.24 28.52
C MET A 25 -15.60 8.71 28.48
N VAL A 26 -16.02 9.23 27.32
CA VAL A 26 -16.55 10.60 27.20
C VAL A 26 -17.84 10.76 28.00
N LEU A 27 -18.73 9.78 27.93
CA LEU A 27 -20.00 9.79 28.68
C LEU A 27 -19.74 9.79 30.20
N ILE A 28 -18.83 8.96 30.69
CA ILE A 28 -18.36 8.97 32.07
C ILE A 28 -17.82 10.36 32.43
N GLY A 29 -16.95 10.93 31.62
CA GLY A 29 -16.37 12.25 31.85
C GLY A 29 -17.39 13.39 31.91
N ILE A 30 -18.55 13.25 31.26
CA ILE A 30 -19.65 14.22 31.30
C ILE A 30 -20.57 13.95 32.48
N ILE A 31 -20.98 12.70 32.69
CA ILE A 31 -22.03 12.31 33.66
C ILE A 31 -21.46 12.22 35.08
N ALA A 32 -20.29 11.62 35.26
CA ALA A 32 -19.76 11.39 36.60
C ALA A 32 -19.61 12.68 37.44
N PRO A 33 -19.09 13.80 36.92
CA PRO A 33 -19.03 15.04 37.66
C PRO A 33 -20.41 15.58 38.08
N ILE A 34 -21.46 15.30 37.28
CA ILE A 34 -22.81 15.80 37.60
C ILE A 34 -23.45 15.03 38.76
N PHE A 35 -23.28 13.70 38.77
CA PHE A 35 -23.98 12.85 39.74
C PHE A 35 -23.11 12.38 40.89
N LEU A 36 -21.80 12.26 40.73
CA LEU A 36 -20.87 11.68 41.69
C LEU A 36 -19.95 12.71 42.36
N GLN A 37 -19.97 13.98 41.96
CA GLN A 37 -19.07 14.98 42.52
C GLN A 37 -19.24 15.11 44.06
N THR A 38 -20.50 15.15 44.53
CA THR A 38 -20.79 15.23 45.94
C THR A 38 -20.25 14.02 46.72
N SER A 39 -20.42 12.81 46.17
CA SER A 39 -19.90 11.58 46.78
C SER A 39 -18.36 11.49 46.69
N ALA A 40 -17.78 12.01 45.62
CA ALA A 40 -16.32 12.05 45.42
C ALA A 40 -15.62 13.03 46.39
N ASP A 41 -16.29 14.12 46.77
CA ASP A 41 -15.77 15.14 47.67
C ASP A 41 -16.20 14.90 49.16
N ALA A 42 -17.15 13.97 49.40
CA ALA A 42 -17.56 13.60 50.73
C ALA A 42 -16.43 12.88 51.48
N MET A 43 -16.29 13.17 52.77
CA MET A 43 -15.33 12.50 53.67
C MET A 43 -16.06 11.45 54.49
N ALA A 44 -15.61 10.20 54.42
CA ALA A 44 -16.07 9.07 55.21
C ALA A 44 -14.93 8.56 56.12
N GLU A 45 -15.02 7.33 56.58
CA GLU A 45 -13.95 6.68 57.33
C GLU A 45 -12.66 6.60 56.49
N ARG A 46 -11.52 6.97 57.09
CA ARG A 46 -10.20 7.01 56.43
C ARG A 46 -9.69 5.61 56.17
N SER A 47 -9.16 5.39 54.97
CA SER A 47 -8.57 4.12 54.55
C SER A 47 -9.49 2.91 54.79
N ALA A 48 -10.81 3.08 54.65
CA ALA A 48 -11.77 2.00 54.77
C ALA A 48 -11.58 0.96 53.65
N SER A 49 -11.80 -0.30 53.98
CA SER A 49 -11.79 -1.41 53.03
C SER A 49 -12.99 -1.33 52.07
N PRO A 50 -12.93 -2.00 50.90
CA PRO A 50 -14.08 -2.10 50.01
C PRO A 50 -15.35 -2.57 50.69
N SER A 51 -16.47 -1.87 50.43
CA SER A 51 -17.80 -2.14 50.98
C SER A 51 -18.88 -1.86 49.94
N ALA A 52 -20.14 -2.12 50.27
CA ALA A 52 -21.27 -1.78 49.39
C ALA A 52 -21.43 -0.26 49.18
N GLU A 53 -20.98 0.56 50.12
CA GLU A 53 -20.99 2.02 50.03
C GLU A 53 -19.75 2.57 49.34
N HIS A 54 -18.59 1.91 49.51
CA HIS A 54 -17.29 2.29 48.95
C HIS A 54 -16.67 1.13 48.19
N LEU A 55 -17.04 0.95 46.91
CA LEU A 55 -16.66 -0.21 46.11
C LEU A 55 -15.14 -0.44 46.00
N LEU A 56 -14.34 0.62 45.98
CA LEU A 56 -12.87 0.58 45.96
C LEU A 56 -12.24 1.03 47.28
N GLY A 57 -13.05 1.17 48.33
CA GLY A 57 -12.62 1.73 49.60
C GLY A 57 -12.41 3.25 49.55
N THR A 58 -11.90 3.81 50.66
CA THR A 58 -11.60 5.25 50.79
C THR A 58 -10.12 5.53 50.89
N ASP A 59 -9.69 6.70 50.45
CA ASP A 59 -8.30 7.17 50.54
C ASP A 59 -7.91 7.54 51.99
N GLN A 60 -6.68 8.04 52.21
CA GLN A 60 -6.21 8.48 53.51
C GLN A 60 -6.96 9.69 54.08
N ALA A 61 -7.62 10.48 53.23
CA ALA A 61 -8.45 11.59 53.63
C ALA A 61 -9.90 11.19 53.91
N GLY A 62 -10.33 9.99 53.50
CA GLY A 62 -11.67 9.45 53.61
C GLY A 62 -12.55 9.62 52.39
N HIS A 63 -11.99 9.98 51.22
CA HIS A 63 -12.77 10.14 49.98
C HIS A 63 -12.99 8.80 49.28
N ASP A 64 -14.17 8.62 48.68
CA ASP A 64 -14.53 7.41 47.94
C ASP A 64 -13.72 7.30 46.61
N MET A 65 -12.88 6.28 46.53
CA MET A 65 -11.96 6.09 45.38
C MET A 65 -12.67 5.70 44.09
N PHE A 66 -13.84 5.06 44.16
CA PHE A 66 -14.63 4.71 42.98
C PHE A 66 -15.22 5.97 42.33
N SER A 67 -15.93 6.79 43.10
CA SER A 67 -16.54 8.04 42.63
C SER A 67 -15.46 9.01 42.09
N ARG A 68 -14.35 9.18 42.83
CA ARG A 68 -13.22 10.02 42.39
C ARG A 68 -12.59 9.55 41.08
N SER A 69 -12.43 8.23 40.90
CA SER A 69 -11.88 7.69 39.65
C SER A 69 -12.74 8.03 38.44
N LEU A 70 -14.07 7.90 38.57
CA LEU A 70 -14.99 8.26 37.48
C LEU A 70 -15.04 9.77 37.23
N VAL A 71 -15.04 10.61 38.27
CA VAL A 71 -15.01 12.07 38.13
C VAL A 71 -13.71 12.57 37.51
N ALA A 72 -12.57 11.96 37.86
CA ALA A 72 -11.24 12.27 37.30
C ALA A 72 -11.16 12.12 35.80
N THR A 73 -12.02 11.28 35.19
CA THR A 73 -12.05 11.01 33.74
C THR A 73 -12.16 12.30 32.94
N ARG A 74 -13.00 13.25 33.36
CA ARG A 74 -13.20 14.52 32.67
C ARG A 74 -11.91 15.32 32.53
N LEU A 75 -11.22 15.55 33.65
CA LEU A 75 -10.00 16.35 33.67
C LEU A 75 -8.88 15.64 32.89
N THR A 76 -8.71 14.34 33.11
CA THR A 76 -7.71 13.52 32.42
C THR A 76 -7.91 13.55 30.90
N LEU A 77 -9.13 13.37 30.40
CA LEU A 77 -9.43 13.44 28.96
C LEU A 77 -9.13 14.83 28.36
N LEU A 78 -9.55 15.89 29.03
CA LEU A 78 -9.32 17.26 28.58
C LEU A 78 -7.83 17.59 28.54
N MET A 79 -7.07 17.22 29.56
CA MET A 79 -5.62 17.43 29.60
C MET A 79 -4.90 16.63 28.49
N THR A 80 -5.27 15.37 28.34
CA THR A 80 -4.69 14.49 27.31
C THR A 80 -4.97 15.02 25.90
N LEU A 81 -6.22 15.41 25.63
CA LEU A 81 -6.62 16.00 24.36
C LEU A 81 -5.86 17.31 24.08
N GLY A 82 -5.73 18.17 25.08
CA GLY A 82 -5.01 19.42 24.97
C GLY A 82 -3.52 19.22 24.64
N ALA A 83 -2.85 18.32 25.36
CA ALA A 83 -1.44 18.01 25.10
C ALA A 83 -1.23 17.37 23.72
N THR A 84 -2.12 16.43 23.35
CA THR A 84 -2.11 15.81 22.02
C THR A 84 -2.32 16.86 20.92
N ALA A 85 -3.28 17.77 21.09
CA ALA A 85 -3.55 18.82 20.12
C ALA A 85 -2.32 19.72 19.90
N ILE A 86 -1.63 20.13 20.98
CA ILE A 86 -0.38 20.90 20.88
C ILE A 86 0.67 20.14 20.06
N ALA A 87 0.96 18.88 20.43
CA ALA A 87 1.97 18.07 19.77
C ALA A 87 1.64 17.84 18.29
N VAL A 88 0.40 17.45 17.98
CA VAL A 88 -0.06 17.11 16.64
C VAL A 88 -0.12 18.33 15.73
N LEU A 89 -0.80 19.40 16.15
CA LEU A 89 -1.00 20.58 15.30
C LEU A 89 0.34 21.27 15.00
N ILE A 90 1.16 21.50 16.03
CA ILE A 90 2.47 22.14 15.85
C ILE A 90 3.42 21.19 15.09
N GLY A 91 3.40 19.88 15.42
CA GLY A 91 4.22 18.88 14.74
C GLY A 91 3.90 18.74 13.25
N ILE A 92 2.60 18.77 12.85
CA ILE A 92 2.19 18.79 11.44
C ILE A 92 2.71 20.04 10.74
N VAL A 93 2.55 21.23 11.34
CA VAL A 93 3.00 22.48 10.75
C VAL A 93 4.51 22.47 10.55
N ILE A 94 5.29 22.08 11.56
CA ILE A 94 6.75 21.99 11.46
C ILE A 94 7.15 20.93 10.43
N GLY A 95 6.65 19.70 10.55
CA GLY A 95 7.05 18.58 9.69
C GLY A 95 6.75 18.79 8.21
N THR A 96 5.61 19.40 7.87
CA THR A 96 5.27 19.72 6.48
C THR A 96 6.06 20.94 5.96
N SER A 97 6.26 21.96 6.79
CA SER A 97 6.96 23.18 6.41
C SER A 97 8.44 22.96 6.10
N VAL A 98 9.08 22.00 6.77
CA VAL A 98 10.49 21.63 6.52
C VAL A 98 10.72 21.26 5.05
N TRP A 99 9.74 20.66 4.37
CA TRP A 99 9.85 20.26 2.97
C TRP A 99 9.62 21.38 1.95
N LEU A 100 9.17 22.53 2.41
CA LEU A 100 9.08 23.75 1.62
C LEU A 100 10.39 24.56 1.63
N LEU A 101 11.29 24.26 2.56
CA LEU A 101 12.56 24.97 2.72
C LEU A 101 13.60 24.54 1.68
N PRO A 102 14.55 25.44 1.33
CA PRO A 102 15.74 25.10 0.56
C PRO A 102 16.54 24.00 1.25
N ARG A 103 17.28 23.20 0.46
CA ARG A 103 17.98 22.00 0.95
C ARG A 103 18.80 22.21 2.22
N ARG A 104 19.61 23.28 2.29
CA ARG A 104 20.46 23.57 3.46
C ARG A 104 19.63 23.87 4.73
N ALA A 105 18.61 24.72 4.61
CA ALA A 105 17.73 25.04 5.74
C ALA A 105 16.95 23.79 6.21
N ARG A 106 16.49 22.97 5.27
CA ARG A 106 15.83 21.69 5.57
C ARG A 106 16.72 20.76 6.37
N GLU A 107 17.98 20.57 5.95
CA GLU A 107 18.94 19.71 6.65
C GLU A 107 19.21 20.20 8.08
N ILE A 108 19.32 21.51 8.29
CA ILE A 108 19.49 22.10 9.61
C ILE A 108 18.25 21.85 10.49
N CYS A 109 17.05 22.15 9.97
CA CYS A 109 15.80 21.92 10.71
C CYS A 109 15.62 20.45 11.10
N LEU A 110 15.90 19.51 10.18
CA LEU A 110 15.82 18.08 10.48
C LEU A 110 16.83 17.67 11.56
N ARG A 111 18.05 18.18 11.54
CA ARG A 111 19.05 17.92 12.59
C ARG A 111 18.61 18.46 13.95
N ILE A 112 17.99 19.65 14.00
CA ILE A 112 17.44 20.21 15.25
C ILE A 112 16.33 19.29 15.77
N ILE A 113 15.39 18.88 14.91
CA ILE A 113 14.33 17.94 15.29
C ILE A 113 14.93 16.62 15.80
N ASP A 114 15.92 16.04 15.11
CA ASP A 114 16.58 14.80 15.52
C ASP A 114 17.28 14.92 16.88
N THR A 115 17.94 16.06 17.14
CA THR A 115 18.56 16.34 18.43
C THR A 115 17.51 16.42 19.54
N MET A 116 16.36 17.06 19.27
CA MET A 116 15.27 17.13 20.25
C MET A 116 14.61 15.76 20.49
N VAL A 117 14.48 14.92 19.46
CA VAL A 117 13.95 13.54 19.58
C VAL A 117 14.90 12.64 20.39
N ALA A 118 16.21 12.88 20.30
CA ALA A 118 17.19 12.13 21.08
C ALA A 118 17.10 12.40 22.60
N PHE A 119 16.50 13.55 22.99
CA PHE A 119 16.28 13.86 24.40
C PHE A 119 15.05 13.11 24.93
N PRO A 120 15.14 12.41 26.08
CA PRO A 120 14.00 11.70 26.64
C PRO A 120 12.81 12.62 26.89
N GLY A 121 11.67 12.36 26.22
CA GLY A 121 10.51 13.26 26.24
C GLY A 121 9.96 13.53 27.63
N LEU A 122 9.97 12.53 28.52
CA LEU A 122 9.53 12.71 29.91
C LEU A 122 10.46 13.65 30.68
N LEU A 123 11.78 13.59 30.46
CA LEU A 123 12.71 14.52 31.09
C LEU A 123 12.50 15.95 30.58
N LEU A 124 12.25 16.11 29.28
CA LEU A 124 11.91 17.43 28.72
C LEU A 124 10.62 17.97 29.35
N ALA A 125 9.59 17.11 29.50
CA ALA A 125 8.35 17.49 30.15
C ALA A 125 8.55 17.89 31.62
N LEU A 126 9.37 17.15 32.37
CA LEU A 126 9.72 17.48 33.75
C LEU A 126 10.40 18.83 33.86
N VAL A 127 11.37 19.14 32.98
CA VAL A 127 12.06 20.45 32.94
C VAL A 127 11.06 21.57 32.66
N VAL A 128 10.20 21.40 31.65
CA VAL A 128 9.19 22.40 31.29
C VAL A 128 8.18 22.59 32.42
N ALA A 129 7.71 21.51 33.04
CA ALA A 129 6.78 21.56 34.18
C ALA A 129 7.42 22.21 35.40
N ALA A 130 8.71 21.97 35.67
CA ALA A 130 9.42 22.59 36.77
C ALA A 130 9.56 24.12 36.57
N ILE A 131 9.73 24.60 35.33
CA ILE A 131 9.80 26.04 35.00
C ILE A 131 8.43 26.70 35.10
N LEU A 132 7.36 26.03 34.64
CA LEU A 132 6.00 26.58 34.60
C LEU A 132 5.29 26.46 35.95
N GLY A 133 5.78 25.62 36.86
CA GLY A 133 5.14 25.27 38.13
C GLY A 133 4.20 24.09 38.01
N ALA A 134 3.81 23.53 39.18
CA ALA A 134 2.88 22.40 39.25
C ALA A 134 1.44 22.86 38.96
N GLY A 135 0.72 22.07 38.16
CA GLY A 135 -0.68 22.37 37.81
C GLY A 135 -1.17 21.67 36.55
N ALA A 136 -2.49 21.65 36.35
CA ALA A 136 -3.10 21.00 35.19
C ALA A 136 -2.65 21.64 33.84
N LEU A 137 -2.72 22.96 33.72
CA LEU A 137 -2.32 23.67 32.49
C LEU A 137 -0.81 23.60 32.21
N PRO A 138 0.11 23.85 33.19
CA PRO A 138 1.53 23.56 33.03
C PRO A 138 1.83 22.15 32.55
N ALA A 139 1.17 21.13 33.09
CA ALA A 139 1.35 19.73 32.67
C ALA A 139 0.92 19.51 31.21
N VAL A 140 -0.20 20.06 30.78
CA VAL A 140 -0.66 20.01 29.37
C VAL A 140 0.36 20.63 28.45
N ILE A 141 0.88 21.81 28.78
CA ILE A 141 1.88 22.53 27.97
C ILE A 141 3.20 21.73 27.94
N ALA A 142 3.66 21.22 29.07
CA ALA A 142 4.91 20.48 29.19
C ALA A 142 4.88 19.18 28.33
N ILE A 143 3.82 18.40 28.47
CA ILE A 143 3.66 17.15 27.68
C ILE A 143 3.42 17.47 26.21
N GLY A 144 2.60 18.48 25.90
CA GLY A 144 2.37 18.93 24.53
C GLY A 144 3.66 19.34 23.83
N ILE A 145 4.49 20.17 24.45
CA ILE A 145 5.79 20.62 23.91
C ILE A 145 6.74 19.43 23.75
N SER A 146 6.81 18.53 24.73
CA SER A 146 7.69 17.37 24.66
C SER A 146 7.31 16.38 23.54
N GLY A 147 6.04 16.33 23.12
CA GLY A 147 5.54 15.53 22.00
C GLY A 147 5.82 16.13 20.62
N ILE A 148 6.04 17.45 20.51
CA ILE A 148 6.24 18.13 19.21
C ILE A 148 7.38 17.53 18.39
N PRO A 149 8.61 17.31 18.90
CA PRO A 149 9.73 16.86 18.09
C PRO A 149 9.47 15.50 17.43
N MET A 150 8.94 14.54 18.20
CA MET A 150 8.63 13.20 17.69
C MET A 150 7.57 13.26 16.59
N PHE A 151 6.48 14.01 16.82
CA PHE A 151 5.41 14.14 15.84
C PHE A 151 5.86 14.91 14.59
N ALA A 152 6.65 15.97 14.74
CA ALA A 152 7.24 16.71 13.64
C ALA A 152 8.17 15.83 12.79
N ARG A 153 8.98 14.97 13.44
CA ARG A 153 9.87 14.05 12.73
C ARG A 153 9.10 13.02 11.88
N LEU A 154 8.08 12.40 12.46
CA LEU A 154 7.24 11.44 11.74
C LEU A 154 6.49 12.11 10.59
N THR A 155 5.93 13.29 10.82
CA THR A 155 5.28 14.09 9.76
C THR A 155 6.25 14.48 8.65
N ALA A 156 7.49 14.87 8.99
CA ALA A 156 8.52 15.21 8.01
C ALA A 156 8.89 14.00 7.13
N ASN A 157 8.97 12.80 7.72
CA ASN A 157 9.21 11.56 6.95
C ASN A 157 8.08 11.24 5.97
N LEU A 158 6.82 11.39 6.39
CA LEU A 158 5.66 11.23 5.50
C LEU A 158 5.65 12.29 4.38
N ALA A 159 5.94 13.54 4.73
CA ALA A 159 6.04 14.63 3.78
C ALA A 159 7.16 14.40 2.75
N ALA A 160 8.29 13.80 3.17
CA ALA A 160 9.36 13.38 2.27
C ALA A 160 8.86 12.43 1.18
N GLN A 161 8.17 11.38 1.58
CA GLN A 161 7.65 10.36 0.66
C GLN A 161 6.65 10.96 -0.34
N VAL A 162 5.71 11.78 0.15
CA VAL A 162 4.70 12.42 -0.71
C VAL A 162 5.31 13.47 -1.62
N SER A 163 6.31 14.24 -1.15
CA SER A 163 6.96 15.32 -1.93
C SER A 163 7.71 14.82 -3.16
N GLN A 164 8.09 13.54 -3.21
CA GLN A 164 8.79 12.90 -4.33
C GLN A 164 7.84 12.36 -5.41
N ARG A 165 6.52 12.39 -5.17
CA ARG A 165 5.54 11.91 -6.13
C ARG A 165 5.39 12.87 -7.32
N GLU A 166 5.18 12.33 -8.50
CA GLU A 166 5.09 13.07 -9.77
C GLU A 166 4.04 14.17 -9.76
N PHE A 167 2.88 13.93 -9.14
CA PHE A 167 1.83 14.94 -9.05
C PHE A 167 2.23 16.20 -8.26
N ILE A 168 3.15 16.08 -7.28
CA ILE A 168 3.71 17.25 -6.57
C ILE A 168 4.68 18.01 -7.47
N SER A 169 5.52 17.31 -8.23
CA SER A 169 6.43 17.93 -9.20
C SER A 169 5.66 18.67 -10.28
N THR A 170 4.61 18.05 -10.81
CA THR A 170 3.70 18.66 -11.80
C THR A 170 2.99 19.89 -11.25
N ALA A 171 2.46 19.82 -10.02
CA ALA A 171 1.83 20.97 -9.37
C ALA A 171 2.81 22.16 -9.22
N ARG A 172 4.07 21.89 -8.87
CA ARG A 172 5.12 22.93 -8.80
C ARG A 172 5.44 23.53 -10.17
N LEU A 173 5.57 22.69 -11.21
CA LEU A 173 5.80 23.16 -12.59
C LEU A 173 4.65 24.04 -13.10
N LEU A 174 3.41 23.74 -12.69
CA LEU A 174 2.22 24.52 -13.02
C LEU A 174 2.08 25.80 -12.15
N GLY A 175 3.06 26.12 -11.29
CA GLY A 175 3.06 27.34 -10.49
C GLY A 175 2.12 27.32 -9.28
N VAL A 176 1.67 26.13 -8.82
CA VAL A 176 0.83 26.02 -7.62
C VAL A 176 1.61 26.47 -6.40
N GLY A 177 1.06 27.43 -5.64
CA GLY A 177 1.70 27.98 -4.45
C GLY A 177 1.91 26.95 -3.33
N ASN A 178 2.99 27.11 -2.56
CA ASN A 178 3.40 26.16 -1.50
C ASN A 178 2.30 25.85 -0.49
N ARG A 179 1.49 26.85 -0.08
CA ARG A 179 0.36 26.64 0.84
C ARG A 179 -0.63 25.63 0.27
N ARG A 180 -0.98 25.77 -1.01
CA ARG A 180 -1.93 24.89 -1.69
C ARG A 180 -1.35 23.49 -1.94
N ILE A 181 -0.03 23.39 -2.18
CA ILE A 181 0.66 22.10 -2.26
C ILE A 181 0.53 21.36 -0.92
N VAL A 182 0.70 22.03 0.22
CA VAL A 182 0.57 21.40 1.54
C VAL A 182 -0.89 21.03 1.82
N THR A 183 -1.84 21.95 1.67
CA THR A 183 -3.24 21.74 2.09
C THR A 183 -4.00 20.79 1.18
N ASP A 184 -3.82 20.90 -0.15
CA ASP A 184 -4.65 20.21 -1.13
C ASP A 184 -4.00 18.93 -1.68
N HIS A 185 -2.64 18.85 -1.62
CA HIS A 185 -1.90 17.73 -2.20
C HIS A 185 -1.14 16.90 -1.16
N MET A 186 -0.49 17.50 -0.16
CA MET A 186 0.30 16.74 0.82
C MET A 186 -0.55 16.20 1.97
N LEU A 187 -1.22 17.06 2.72
CA LEU A 187 -1.98 16.67 3.91
C LEU A 187 -3.05 15.60 3.65
N PRO A 188 -3.88 15.70 2.57
CA PRO A 188 -4.87 14.65 2.29
C PRO A 188 -4.25 13.27 2.00
N ASN A 189 -3.04 13.26 1.41
CA ASN A 189 -2.32 12.01 1.12
C ASN A 189 -1.50 11.48 2.31
N MET A 190 -1.41 12.23 3.39
CA MET A 190 -0.77 11.84 4.64
C MET A 190 -1.79 11.62 5.77
N ALA A 191 -3.08 11.90 5.53
CA ALA A 191 -4.11 11.92 6.57
C ALA A 191 -4.23 10.58 7.30
N GLU A 192 -4.23 9.48 6.57
CA GLU A 192 -4.34 8.13 7.12
C GLU A 192 -3.24 7.84 8.16
N PRO A 193 -1.93 7.87 7.82
CA PRO A 193 -0.89 7.63 8.81
C PRO A 193 -0.86 8.71 9.90
N LEU A 194 -1.27 9.95 9.63
CA LEU A 194 -1.34 10.99 10.66
C LEU A 194 -2.42 10.71 11.71
N PHE A 195 -3.56 10.11 11.35
CA PHE A 195 -4.57 9.67 12.32
C PHE A 195 -4.05 8.60 13.27
N VAL A 196 -3.34 7.59 12.76
CA VAL A 196 -2.70 6.56 13.60
C VAL A 196 -1.70 7.19 14.56
N LEU A 197 -0.84 8.06 14.04
CA LEU A 197 0.16 8.75 14.85
C LEU A 197 -0.48 9.64 15.93
N ALA A 198 -1.57 10.34 15.62
CA ALA A 198 -2.30 11.16 16.58
C ALA A 198 -2.94 10.32 17.69
N ALA A 199 -3.53 9.16 17.36
CA ALA A 199 -4.10 8.25 18.34
C ALA A 199 -3.01 7.64 19.25
N SER A 200 -1.88 7.24 18.67
CA SER A 200 -0.72 6.77 19.44
C SER A 200 -0.17 7.86 20.36
N ASN A 201 -0.07 9.10 19.86
CA ASN A 201 0.36 10.25 20.67
C ASN A 201 -0.63 10.56 21.81
N PHE A 202 -1.93 10.39 21.58
CA PHE A 202 -2.94 10.52 22.64
C PHE A 202 -2.70 9.51 23.77
N ALA A 203 -2.50 8.24 23.46
CA ALA A 203 -2.23 7.21 24.47
C ALA A 203 -0.92 7.47 25.23
N GLN A 204 0.13 7.94 24.52
CA GLN A 204 1.39 8.35 25.15
C GLN A 204 1.22 9.58 26.05
N SER A 205 0.48 10.59 25.59
CA SER A 205 0.18 11.81 26.39
C SER A 205 -0.63 11.49 27.63
N LEU A 206 -1.60 10.56 27.54
CA LEU A 206 -2.38 10.07 28.70
C LEU A 206 -1.45 9.49 29.76
N THR A 207 -0.57 8.59 29.36
CA THR A 207 0.39 7.97 30.30
C THR A 207 1.37 8.98 30.87
N ALA A 208 1.89 9.89 30.03
CA ALA A 208 2.86 10.91 30.46
C ALA A 208 2.25 11.94 31.42
N ILE A 209 1.00 12.40 31.18
CA ILE A 209 0.27 13.30 32.10
C ILE A 209 0.03 12.59 33.42
N SER A 210 -0.45 11.33 33.38
CA SER A 210 -0.67 10.53 34.59
C SER A 210 0.63 10.33 35.37
N ALA A 211 1.76 10.07 34.70
CA ALA A 211 3.06 9.96 35.34
C ALA A 211 3.52 11.30 35.98
N LEU A 212 3.32 12.43 35.28
CA LEU A 212 3.68 13.74 35.79
C LEU A 212 2.84 14.12 37.03
N SER A 213 1.53 13.83 37.02
CA SER A 213 0.64 14.02 38.16
C SER A 213 0.98 13.07 39.32
N PHE A 214 1.36 11.81 39.02
CA PHE A 214 1.82 10.84 40.00
C PHE A 214 3.08 11.32 40.75
N VAL A 215 4.01 11.98 40.07
CA VAL A 215 5.23 12.54 40.69
C VAL A 215 4.94 13.87 41.43
N GLY A 216 3.72 14.42 41.34
CA GLY A 216 3.31 15.64 42.03
C GLY A 216 3.56 16.94 41.28
N LEU A 217 4.01 16.89 39.99
CA LEU A 217 4.21 18.05 39.13
C LEU A 217 3.01 18.33 38.20
N GLY A 218 2.00 17.45 38.20
CA GLY A 218 0.76 17.63 37.45
C GLY A 218 -0.32 18.33 38.27
N VAL A 219 -1.49 17.75 38.28
CA VAL A 219 -2.70 18.30 38.92
C VAL A 219 -2.51 18.50 40.41
N GLN A 220 -2.95 19.67 40.92
CA GLN A 220 -2.89 20.04 42.35
C GLN A 220 -4.27 20.07 42.97
N SER A 221 -4.33 19.84 44.32
CA SER A 221 -5.57 19.96 45.11
C SER A 221 -6.18 21.36 44.93
N PRO A 222 -7.52 21.46 44.86
CA PRO A 222 -8.51 20.40 45.06
C PRO A 222 -8.79 19.51 43.85
N GLN A 223 -8.21 19.80 42.66
CA GLN A 223 -8.41 19.01 41.46
C GLN A 223 -7.65 17.68 41.55
N TYR A 224 -8.13 16.67 40.82
CA TYR A 224 -7.52 15.35 40.71
C TYR A 224 -7.74 14.74 39.34
N ASP A 225 -6.72 14.02 38.86
CA ASP A 225 -6.71 13.20 37.66
C ASP A 225 -6.30 11.76 38.02
N TYR A 226 -6.22 10.88 37.03
CA TYR A 226 -5.85 9.48 37.28
C TYR A 226 -4.46 9.35 37.94
N GLY A 227 -3.47 10.15 37.51
CA GLY A 227 -2.11 10.09 38.05
C GLY A 227 -2.05 10.51 39.50
N LYS A 228 -2.74 11.57 39.87
CA LYS A 228 -2.84 12.02 41.25
C LYS A 228 -3.57 11.02 42.15
N LEU A 229 -4.66 10.42 41.68
CA LEU A 229 -5.36 9.35 42.43
C LEU A 229 -4.47 8.13 42.64
N LEU A 230 -3.64 7.75 41.68
CA LEU A 230 -2.64 6.68 41.86
C LEU A 230 -1.60 7.05 42.92
N ASN A 231 -1.14 8.33 42.95
CA ASN A 231 -0.22 8.79 43.97
C ASN A 231 -0.87 8.75 45.37
N GLU A 232 -2.11 9.22 45.50
CA GLU A 232 -2.87 9.20 46.76
C GLU A 232 -3.17 7.77 47.24
N ALA A 233 -3.33 6.81 46.32
CA ALA A 233 -3.54 5.39 46.65
C ALA A 233 -2.23 4.62 46.94
N LEU A 234 -1.04 5.19 46.70
CA LEU A 234 0.24 4.51 46.87
C LEU A 234 0.48 3.96 48.30
N PRO A 235 0.20 4.70 49.37
CA PRO A 235 0.35 4.17 50.74
C PRO A 235 -0.54 2.95 51.03
N SER A 236 -1.76 2.92 50.46
CA SER A 236 -2.68 1.78 50.60
C SER A 236 -2.14 0.55 49.81
N LEU A 237 -1.58 0.78 48.64
CA LEU A 237 -0.92 -0.27 47.87
C LEU A 237 0.26 -0.88 48.63
N LEU A 238 1.11 -0.06 49.23
CA LEU A 238 2.25 -0.50 50.03
C LEU A 238 1.81 -1.23 51.32
N ALA A 239 0.62 -0.94 51.83
CA ALA A 239 0.00 -1.65 52.95
C ALA A 239 -0.73 -2.97 52.54
N GLY A 240 -0.56 -3.40 51.27
CA GLY A 240 -1.17 -4.63 50.74
C GLY A 240 -2.64 -4.51 50.36
N ARG A 241 -3.13 -3.30 50.10
CA ARG A 241 -4.52 -2.99 49.67
C ARG A 241 -4.52 -2.36 48.26
N PRO A 242 -4.47 -3.17 47.21
CA PRO A 242 -4.34 -2.69 45.82
C PRO A 242 -5.67 -2.14 45.24
N GLU A 243 -6.81 -2.33 45.93
CA GLU A 243 -8.14 -2.06 45.39
C GLU A 243 -8.31 -0.59 45.01
N GLN A 244 -7.73 0.33 45.79
CA GLN A 244 -7.81 1.76 45.54
C GLN A 244 -7.11 2.20 44.25
N THR A 245 -6.06 1.47 43.83
CA THR A 245 -5.34 1.75 42.61
C THR A 245 -6.06 1.21 41.38
N ALA A 246 -6.96 0.24 41.53
CA ALA A 246 -7.63 -0.45 40.43
C ALA A 246 -8.48 0.49 39.56
N GLY A 247 -9.23 1.43 40.21
CA GLY A 247 -10.09 2.37 39.48
C GLY A 247 -9.32 3.20 38.45
N PRO A 248 -8.40 4.08 38.87
CA PRO A 248 -7.65 4.92 37.94
C PRO A 248 -6.78 4.10 36.97
N ALA A 249 -6.19 2.98 37.38
CA ALA A 249 -5.38 2.13 36.50
C ALA A 249 -6.19 1.51 35.35
N ILE A 250 -7.36 0.94 35.65
CA ILE A 250 -8.26 0.38 34.63
C ILE A 250 -8.72 1.46 33.65
N LEU A 251 -9.07 2.64 34.16
CA LEU A 251 -9.52 3.75 33.31
C LEU A 251 -8.42 4.28 32.40
N ILE A 252 -7.15 4.31 32.83
CA ILE A 252 -6.00 4.62 31.98
C ILE A 252 -5.90 3.60 30.83
N VAL A 253 -5.95 2.30 31.17
CA VAL A 253 -5.84 1.21 30.16
C VAL A 253 -7.00 1.27 29.18
N LEU A 254 -8.23 1.41 29.65
CA LEU A 254 -9.41 1.47 28.77
C LEU A 254 -9.40 2.70 27.87
N THR A 255 -9.00 3.87 28.39
CA THR A 255 -8.92 5.11 27.61
C THR A 255 -7.82 5.02 26.55
N GLY A 256 -6.64 4.50 26.90
CA GLY A 256 -5.54 4.28 25.98
C GLY A 256 -5.90 3.28 24.87
N LEU A 257 -6.51 2.15 25.25
CA LEU A 257 -6.97 1.12 24.31
C LEU A 257 -8.02 1.68 23.35
N ALA A 258 -9.00 2.43 23.87
CA ALA A 258 -10.03 3.07 23.03
C ALA A 258 -9.41 3.99 21.97
N ALA A 259 -8.44 4.82 22.37
CA ALA A 259 -7.76 5.73 21.47
C ALA A 259 -6.98 4.98 20.37
N MET A 260 -6.26 3.90 20.72
CA MET A 260 -5.51 3.09 19.75
C MET A 260 -6.44 2.39 18.76
N LEU A 261 -7.53 1.76 19.24
CA LEU A 261 -8.51 1.11 18.37
C LEU A 261 -9.20 2.08 17.42
N VAL A 262 -9.48 3.31 17.87
CA VAL A 262 -10.02 4.37 16.99
C VAL A 262 -8.98 4.78 15.95
N GLY A 263 -7.72 4.97 16.35
CA GLY A 263 -6.63 5.34 15.43
C GLY A 263 -6.43 4.30 14.32
N ASP A 264 -6.29 3.03 14.69
CA ASP A 264 -6.13 1.91 13.75
C ASP A 264 -7.36 1.75 12.84
N GLY A 265 -8.55 1.93 13.42
CA GLY A 265 -9.80 1.83 12.67
C GLY A 265 -10.00 2.98 11.67
N LEU A 266 -9.63 4.20 12.03
CA LEU A 266 -9.67 5.35 11.11
C LEU A 266 -8.65 5.18 9.97
N ALA A 267 -7.47 4.65 10.26
CA ALA A 267 -6.48 4.32 9.26
C ALA A 267 -7.00 3.27 8.27
N ALA A 268 -7.54 2.16 8.79
CA ALA A 268 -8.14 1.12 7.96
C ALA A 268 -9.33 1.62 7.12
N ALA A 269 -10.09 2.61 7.62
CA ALA A 269 -11.19 3.23 6.90
C ALA A 269 -10.72 4.24 5.84
N ALA A 270 -9.56 4.87 6.04
CA ALA A 270 -8.97 5.84 5.13
C ALA A 270 -8.15 5.16 4.01
N ASP A 271 -7.65 3.93 4.23
CA ASP A 271 -6.90 3.16 3.23
C ASP A 271 -7.86 2.65 2.13
N PRO A 272 -7.69 3.10 0.87
CA PRO A 272 -8.47 2.56 -0.25
C PRO A 272 -8.22 1.07 -0.51
N ARG A 273 -7.12 0.52 0.05
CA ARG A 273 -6.66 -0.86 -0.15
C ARG A 273 -7.09 -1.81 0.98
N ALA A 274 -7.51 -1.30 2.14
CA ALA A 274 -7.87 -2.08 3.32
C ALA A 274 -9.25 -2.78 3.26
N GLY A 275 -9.94 -2.69 2.12
CA GLY A 275 -11.22 -3.37 1.89
C GLY A 275 -11.05 -4.87 1.71
N ARG A 276 -11.25 -5.62 2.80
CA ARG A 276 -11.53 -7.07 2.87
C ARG A 276 -10.36 -8.05 2.85
N ARG A 277 -9.75 -8.23 4.00
CA ARG A 277 -9.45 -9.60 4.46
C ARG A 277 -10.77 -10.23 4.93
N THR A 278 -11.56 -10.81 4.04
CA THR A 278 -12.68 -11.70 4.40
C THR A 278 -12.48 -13.01 3.68
N ALA A 279 -12.29 -14.03 4.51
CA ALA A 279 -12.55 -15.45 4.30
C ALA A 279 -12.64 -15.90 2.84
N GLN A 280 -11.64 -16.67 2.42
CA GLN A 280 -11.73 -17.65 1.34
C GLN A 280 -12.86 -18.64 1.68
N ASN A 281 -14.08 -18.29 1.31
CA ASN A 281 -15.12 -19.29 1.12
C ASN A 281 -15.04 -19.75 -0.34
N GLY A 282 -14.26 -20.82 -0.56
CA GLY A 282 -14.22 -21.52 -1.82
C GLY A 282 -15.61 -21.99 -2.21
N VAL A 283 -16.15 -21.41 -3.27
CA VAL A 283 -17.31 -21.98 -3.96
C VAL A 283 -16.86 -23.30 -4.57
N ARG A 284 -17.33 -24.41 -4.02
CA ARG A 284 -17.18 -25.74 -4.64
C ARG A 284 -18.00 -25.76 -5.91
N ILE A 285 -17.32 -25.76 -7.04
CA ILE A 285 -17.94 -26.03 -8.34
C ILE A 285 -17.52 -27.42 -8.77
N THR A 286 -18.51 -28.23 -9.19
CA THR A 286 -18.35 -29.60 -9.65
C THR A 286 -17.57 -29.60 -10.97
N PRO A 287 -16.59 -30.51 -11.17
CA PRO A 287 -15.79 -30.52 -12.40
C PRO A 287 -16.63 -31.04 -13.58
N THR A 288 -16.65 -30.30 -14.67
CA THR A 288 -17.11 -30.78 -15.98
C THR A 288 -15.89 -31.30 -16.76
N GLU A 289 -16.00 -32.46 -17.35
CA GLU A 289 -14.94 -33.12 -18.12
C GLU A 289 -14.50 -32.28 -19.32
N LEU A 290 -13.19 -32.06 -19.43
CA LEU A 290 -12.54 -31.31 -20.51
C LEU A 290 -12.00 -32.25 -21.57
N ALA A 291 -12.39 -32.00 -22.79
CA ALA A 291 -11.81 -32.62 -23.96
C ALA A 291 -10.43 -31.97 -24.28
N ASN A 292 -9.40 -32.80 -24.44
CA ASN A 292 -8.05 -32.45 -24.92
C ASN A 292 -7.05 -31.88 -23.89
N ARG A 293 -6.80 -32.64 -22.79
CA ARG A 293 -5.78 -32.26 -21.76
C ARG A 293 -4.33 -32.66 -22.11
N ASP A 294 -4.13 -33.58 -23.06
CA ASP A 294 -2.85 -34.31 -23.17
C ASP A 294 -1.65 -33.51 -23.71
N SER A 295 -1.82 -32.24 -24.13
CA SER A 295 -0.72 -31.44 -24.65
C SER A 295 -0.64 -30.01 -24.12
N ALA A 296 -1.49 -29.64 -23.15
CA ALA A 296 -1.54 -28.28 -22.62
C ALA A 296 -0.58 -28.08 -21.46
N MET A 297 0.30 -27.08 -21.58
CA MET A 297 1.21 -26.62 -20.53
C MET A 297 0.50 -25.77 -19.49
N VAL A 298 -0.36 -24.86 -19.94
CA VAL A 298 -1.21 -24.02 -19.09
C VAL A 298 -2.65 -24.24 -19.45
N ILE A 299 -3.47 -24.47 -18.44
CA ILE A 299 -4.93 -24.55 -18.59
C ILE A 299 -5.54 -23.51 -17.66
N VAL A 300 -6.37 -22.65 -18.20
CA VAL A 300 -7.17 -21.67 -17.44
C VAL A 300 -8.61 -21.78 -17.91
N GLU A 301 -9.53 -22.02 -16.97
CA GLU A 301 -10.95 -22.18 -17.26
C GLU A 301 -11.79 -21.31 -16.35
N ASN A 302 -12.63 -20.49 -16.98
CA ASN A 302 -13.57 -19.61 -16.32
C ASN A 302 -12.90 -18.77 -15.20
N LEU A 303 -11.74 -18.19 -15.50
CA LEU A 303 -11.03 -17.33 -14.56
C LEU A 303 -11.79 -16.02 -14.36
N VAL A 304 -12.20 -15.78 -13.14
CA VAL A 304 -12.81 -14.53 -12.69
C VAL A 304 -11.89 -13.89 -11.67
N ILE A 305 -11.55 -12.62 -11.88
CA ILE A 305 -10.79 -11.83 -10.91
C ILE A 305 -11.66 -10.66 -10.48
N THR A 306 -11.91 -10.56 -9.18
CA THR A 306 -12.72 -9.50 -8.58
C THR A 306 -11.90 -8.59 -7.68
N SER A 307 -12.22 -7.30 -7.67
CA SER A 307 -11.68 -6.38 -6.70
C SER A 307 -12.33 -6.60 -5.33
N SER A 308 -11.70 -6.08 -4.27
CA SER A 308 -12.27 -6.07 -2.90
C SER A 308 -13.65 -5.38 -2.81
N ALA A 309 -13.98 -4.54 -3.77
CA ALA A 309 -15.31 -3.92 -3.90
C ALA A 309 -16.34 -4.84 -4.60
N GLY A 310 -15.97 -6.07 -4.98
CA GLY A 310 -16.82 -7.01 -5.69
C GLY A 310 -17.00 -6.70 -7.19
N VAL A 311 -16.20 -5.78 -7.75
CA VAL A 311 -16.24 -5.46 -9.18
C VAL A 311 -15.41 -6.48 -9.94
N PRO A 312 -15.98 -7.20 -10.94
CA PRO A 312 -15.22 -8.13 -11.76
C PRO A 312 -14.30 -7.37 -12.73
N LEU A 313 -12.99 -7.63 -12.61
CA LEU A 313 -11.95 -7.07 -13.46
C LEU A 313 -11.59 -8.03 -14.61
N VAL A 314 -11.69 -9.33 -14.36
CA VAL A 314 -11.63 -10.41 -15.37
C VAL A 314 -12.90 -11.24 -15.21
N LYS A 315 -13.55 -11.60 -16.32
CA LYS A 315 -14.95 -12.04 -16.34
C LYS A 315 -15.12 -13.42 -16.98
N GLY A 316 -14.53 -14.45 -16.38
CA GLY A 316 -14.74 -15.83 -16.83
C GLY A 316 -13.98 -16.20 -18.09
N ILE A 317 -12.71 -15.79 -18.20
CA ILE A 317 -11.88 -16.12 -19.36
C ILE A 317 -11.39 -17.57 -19.30
N SER A 318 -11.28 -18.19 -20.48
CA SER A 318 -10.75 -19.55 -20.64
C SER A 318 -9.75 -19.55 -21.78
N PHE A 319 -8.59 -20.16 -21.56
CA PHE A 319 -7.56 -20.35 -22.58
C PHE A 319 -6.57 -21.46 -22.18
N THR A 320 -5.83 -21.95 -23.15
CA THR A 320 -4.75 -22.93 -22.94
C THR A 320 -3.47 -22.41 -23.58
N ILE A 321 -2.31 -22.87 -23.11
CA ILE A 321 -1.00 -22.68 -23.78
C ILE A 321 -0.38 -24.07 -23.91
N LYS A 322 0.07 -24.43 -25.11
CA LYS A 322 0.73 -25.72 -25.35
C LYS A 322 2.21 -25.65 -24.99
N HIS A 323 2.84 -26.81 -24.80
CA HIS A 323 4.29 -26.87 -24.66
C HIS A 323 4.97 -26.28 -25.87
N GLY A 324 5.94 -25.37 -25.65
CA GLY A 324 6.66 -24.68 -26.71
C GLY A 324 5.84 -23.68 -27.53
N GLU A 325 4.63 -23.32 -27.10
CA GLU A 325 3.81 -22.31 -27.77
C GLU A 325 4.11 -20.91 -27.23
N ILE A 326 4.16 -19.90 -28.10
CA ILE A 326 4.22 -18.48 -27.73
C ILE A 326 2.84 -17.87 -27.95
N VAL A 327 2.10 -17.64 -26.86
CA VAL A 327 0.78 -17.00 -26.89
C VAL A 327 0.88 -15.53 -26.56
N GLY A 328 0.46 -14.68 -27.50
CA GLY A 328 0.35 -13.23 -27.30
C GLY A 328 -0.97 -12.86 -26.60
N ILE A 329 -0.93 -11.88 -25.69
CA ILE A 329 -2.13 -11.27 -25.13
C ILE A 329 -2.09 -9.77 -25.43
N VAL A 330 -3.08 -9.30 -26.19
CA VAL A 330 -3.18 -7.89 -26.61
C VAL A 330 -4.48 -7.26 -26.17
N GLY A 331 -4.54 -5.94 -26.13
CA GLY A 331 -5.74 -5.17 -25.77
C GLY A 331 -5.38 -3.84 -25.10
N GLU A 332 -6.35 -2.98 -24.87
CA GLU A 332 -6.18 -1.68 -24.21
C GLU A 332 -5.65 -1.80 -22.78
N SER A 333 -5.09 -0.68 -22.26
CA SER A 333 -4.72 -0.59 -20.85
C SER A 333 -5.95 -0.77 -19.97
N GLY A 334 -5.84 -1.61 -18.94
CA GLY A 334 -6.97 -1.93 -18.06
C GLY A 334 -7.89 -3.06 -18.55
N SER A 335 -7.61 -3.73 -19.68
CA SER A 335 -8.41 -4.87 -20.16
C SER A 335 -8.24 -6.17 -19.37
N GLY A 336 -7.33 -6.22 -18.38
CA GLY A 336 -7.13 -7.38 -17.50
C GLY A 336 -5.92 -8.27 -17.82
N LYS A 337 -5.11 -7.94 -18.83
CA LYS A 337 -3.95 -8.74 -19.29
C LYS A 337 -2.96 -9.10 -18.17
N SER A 338 -2.41 -8.08 -17.51
CA SER A 338 -1.44 -8.25 -16.42
C SER A 338 -2.06 -8.99 -15.22
N LEU A 339 -3.35 -8.76 -14.92
CA LEU A 339 -4.05 -9.49 -13.86
C LEU A 339 -4.19 -10.97 -14.18
N THR A 340 -4.50 -11.31 -15.44
CA THR A 340 -4.55 -12.69 -15.92
C THR A 340 -3.18 -13.37 -15.76
N ALA A 341 -2.11 -12.71 -16.18
CA ALA A 341 -0.74 -13.19 -16.03
C ALA A 341 -0.32 -13.38 -14.57
N MET A 342 -0.60 -12.38 -13.73
CA MET A 342 -0.34 -12.44 -12.27
C MET A 342 -1.14 -13.56 -11.58
N SER A 343 -2.36 -13.86 -12.06
CA SER A 343 -3.16 -14.96 -11.55
C SER A 343 -2.51 -16.31 -11.82
N VAL A 344 -2.04 -16.55 -13.05
CA VAL A 344 -1.29 -17.77 -13.41
C VAL A 344 0.02 -17.88 -12.62
N ALA A 345 0.71 -16.74 -12.39
CA ALA A 345 1.91 -16.69 -11.58
C ALA A 345 1.65 -16.80 -10.05
N ARG A 346 0.39 -16.77 -9.62
CA ARG A 346 -0.03 -16.70 -8.20
C ARG A 346 0.53 -15.49 -7.45
N LEU A 347 0.66 -14.38 -8.13
CA LEU A 347 1.22 -13.11 -7.63
C LEU A 347 0.21 -11.96 -7.71
N LEU A 348 -1.10 -12.27 -7.62
CA LEU A 348 -2.12 -11.23 -7.57
C LEU A 348 -1.87 -10.29 -6.38
N PRO A 349 -1.96 -8.96 -6.59
CA PRO A 349 -1.89 -7.99 -5.51
C PRO A 349 -2.94 -8.22 -4.42
N ASP A 350 -2.62 -7.82 -3.18
CA ASP A 350 -3.56 -7.82 -2.07
C ASP A 350 -4.83 -7.03 -2.43
N GLY A 351 -6.00 -7.57 -2.07
CA GLY A 351 -7.29 -6.96 -2.36
C GLY A 351 -7.91 -7.37 -3.71
N LEU A 352 -7.30 -8.31 -4.42
CA LEU A 352 -7.88 -8.97 -5.58
C LEU A 352 -8.06 -10.46 -5.29
N ASP A 353 -9.26 -10.97 -5.62
CA ASP A 353 -9.59 -12.39 -5.47
C ASP A 353 -9.73 -13.04 -6.84
N ALA A 354 -9.05 -14.18 -7.06
CA ALA A 354 -9.19 -14.98 -8.26
C ALA A 354 -9.93 -16.27 -7.96
N SER A 355 -10.87 -16.61 -8.81
CA SER A 355 -11.57 -17.91 -8.84
C SER A 355 -11.57 -18.44 -10.26
N ALA A 356 -11.41 -19.76 -10.43
CA ALA A 356 -11.47 -20.44 -11.71
C ALA A 356 -12.09 -21.81 -11.56
N MET A 357 -12.65 -22.38 -12.63
CA MET A 357 -13.10 -23.78 -12.65
C MET A 357 -11.90 -24.73 -12.66
N ALA A 358 -10.88 -24.41 -13.45
CA ALA A 358 -9.59 -25.08 -13.44
C ALA A 358 -8.47 -24.07 -13.75
N MET A 359 -7.33 -24.21 -13.08
CA MET A 359 -6.12 -23.47 -13.41
C MET A 359 -4.91 -24.34 -13.07
N SER A 360 -4.15 -24.72 -14.08
CA SER A 360 -2.98 -25.58 -13.91
C SER A 360 -1.79 -25.12 -14.75
N LEU A 361 -0.60 -25.45 -14.27
CA LEU A 361 0.66 -25.31 -14.97
C LEU A 361 1.29 -26.69 -15.00
N ASP A 362 1.30 -27.34 -16.18
CA ASP A 362 1.74 -28.72 -16.35
C ASP A 362 0.93 -29.66 -15.40
N ASP A 363 1.60 -30.38 -14.51
CA ASP A 363 1.03 -31.23 -13.47
C ASP A 363 0.61 -30.50 -12.18
N ILE A 364 0.84 -29.18 -12.10
CA ILE A 364 0.60 -28.37 -10.90
C ILE A 364 -0.78 -27.75 -10.92
N ASP A 365 -1.64 -28.12 -9.97
CA ASP A 365 -2.92 -27.44 -9.73
C ASP A 365 -2.68 -26.09 -9.04
N LEU A 366 -2.84 -24.98 -9.77
CA LEU A 366 -2.63 -23.62 -9.28
C LEU A 366 -3.75 -23.14 -8.36
N MET A 367 -4.87 -23.82 -8.26
CA MET A 367 -5.97 -23.50 -7.33
C MET A 367 -5.66 -23.97 -5.90
N ARG A 368 -4.73 -24.91 -5.74
CA ARG A 368 -4.27 -25.39 -4.44
C ARG A 368 -3.04 -24.65 -3.95
N ARG A 369 -2.67 -24.92 -2.69
CA ARG A 369 -1.41 -24.40 -2.14
C ARG A 369 -0.24 -25.11 -2.83
N VAL A 370 0.56 -24.37 -3.59
CA VAL A 370 1.74 -24.87 -4.29
C VAL A 370 2.99 -24.50 -3.49
N ASP A 371 3.97 -25.40 -3.43
CA ASP A 371 5.29 -25.08 -2.87
C ASP A 371 5.97 -24.03 -3.78
N PRO A 372 6.36 -22.86 -3.26
CA PRO A 372 7.04 -21.83 -4.03
C PRO A 372 8.30 -22.32 -4.76
N LYS A 373 8.99 -23.33 -4.22
CA LYS A 373 10.17 -23.92 -4.86
C LYS A 373 9.84 -24.63 -6.16
N VAL A 374 8.72 -25.36 -6.19
CA VAL A 374 8.28 -26.08 -7.38
C VAL A 374 7.86 -25.08 -8.45
N LEU A 375 7.09 -24.06 -8.07
CA LEU A 375 6.64 -23.04 -8.99
C LEU A 375 7.82 -22.24 -9.58
N ALA A 376 8.78 -21.82 -8.75
CA ALA A 376 9.96 -21.07 -9.17
C ALA A 376 10.92 -21.85 -10.11
N GLN A 377 10.81 -23.18 -10.16
CA GLN A 377 11.57 -24.00 -11.10
C GLN A 377 10.89 -24.10 -12.47
N LYS A 378 9.56 -24.02 -12.51
CA LYS A 378 8.77 -24.19 -13.73
C LYS A 378 8.36 -22.85 -14.38
N LEU A 379 8.26 -21.78 -13.60
CA LEU A 379 7.77 -20.48 -14.06
C LEU A 379 8.76 -19.37 -13.80
N SER A 380 8.96 -18.50 -14.80
CA SER A 380 9.67 -17.23 -14.64
C SER A 380 8.83 -16.07 -15.11
N LEU A 381 8.97 -14.93 -14.43
CA LEU A 381 8.22 -13.72 -14.71
C LEU A 381 9.14 -12.55 -15.08
N VAL A 382 8.81 -11.88 -16.17
CA VAL A 382 9.41 -10.61 -16.57
C VAL A 382 8.37 -9.52 -16.38
N TYR A 383 8.59 -8.64 -15.41
CA TYR A 383 7.68 -7.56 -15.05
C TYR A 383 7.76 -6.37 -16.01
N GLN A 384 6.68 -5.60 -16.07
CA GLN A 384 6.59 -4.37 -16.86
C GLN A 384 7.55 -3.28 -16.38
N ASP A 385 7.68 -3.09 -15.05
CA ASP A 385 8.56 -2.07 -14.46
C ASP A 385 9.82 -2.69 -13.86
N PRO A 386 10.99 -2.55 -14.50
CA PRO A 386 12.25 -3.01 -13.95
C PRO A 386 12.74 -2.16 -12.77
N GLY A 387 12.13 -0.99 -12.53
CA GLY A 387 12.48 -0.09 -11.42
C GLY A 387 12.03 -0.60 -10.06
N SER A 388 10.86 -1.20 -10.02
CA SER A 388 10.25 -1.75 -8.80
C SER A 388 10.64 -3.21 -8.52
N THR A 389 11.19 -3.93 -9.50
CA THR A 389 11.49 -5.36 -9.41
C THR A 389 12.71 -5.66 -8.53
N PHE A 390 13.74 -4.81 -8.56
CA PHE A 390 14.98 -5.04 -7.83
C PHE A 390 15.03 -4.30 -6.50
N ASN A 391 15.52 -4.98 -5.45
CA ASN A 391 15.77 -4.35 -4.16
C ASN A 391 16.95 -3.36 -4.25
N PRO A 392 16.74 -2.04 -4.04
CA PRO A 392 17.77 -1.02 -4.20
C PRO A 392 18.93 -1.15 -3.20
N ALA A 393 18.74 -1.84 -2.09
CA ALA A 393 19.76 -2.05 -1.05
C ALA A 393 20.73 -3.20 -1.36
N LEU A 394 20.40 -4.06 -2.34
CA LEU A 394 21.21 -5.24 -2.69
C LEU A 394 21.93 -5.05 -4.03
N ARG A 395 23.12 -5.64 -4.13
CA ARG A 395 23.85 -5.68 -5.41
C ARG A 395 23.17 -6.62 -6.41
N MET A 396 23.25 -6.31 -7.68
CA MET A 396 22.64 -7.10 -8.76
C MET A 396 23.08 -8.57 -8.72
N GLY A 397 24.36 -8.86 -8.48
CA GLY A 397 24.85 -10.22 -8.41
C GLY A 397 24.23 -11.06 -7.29
N THR A 398 23.85 -10.45 -6.18
CA THR A 398 23.16 -11.13 -5.08
C THR A 398 21.75 -11.54 -5.50
N GLN A 399 21.01 -10.60 -6.07
CA GLN A 399 19.59 -10.78 -6.45
C GLN A 399 19.43 -11.74 -7.64
N LEU A 400 20.23 -11.54 -8.70
CA LEU A 400 20.13 -12.34 -9.92
C LEU A 400 20.51 -13.83 -9.66
N THR A 401 21.42 -14.11 -8.72
CA THR A 401 21.83 -15.49 -8.40
C THR A 401 20.92 -16.15 -7.37
N GLU A 402 19.99 -15.44 -6.76
CA GLU A 402 19.22 -15.91 -5.60
C GLU A 402 18.35 -17.13 -5.94
N VAL A 403 17.60 -17.07 -7.03
CA VAL A 403 16.72 -18.17 -7.45
C VAL A 403 17.51 -19.46 -7.72
N LEU A 404 18.64 -19.35 -8.45
CA LEU A 404 19.50 -20.49 -8.77
C LEU A 404 20.08 -21.14 -7.49
N ARG A 405 20.46 -20.33 -6.52
CA ARG A 405 21.04 -20.81 -5.25
C ARG A 405 19.98 -21.38 -4.32
N THR A 406 18.84 -20.69 -4.19
CA THR A 406 17.82 -21.03 -3.20
C THR A 406 16.93 -22.19 -3.65
N HIS A 407 16.55 -22.19 -4.94
CA HIS A 407 15.59 -23.16 -5.47
C HIS A 407 16.22 -24.28 -6.31
N LYS A 408 17.34 -24.02 -7.01
CA LYS A 408 18.08 -25.05 -7.76
C LYS A 408 19.28 -25.62 -6.99
N GLY A 409 19.60 -25.10 -5.80
CA GLY A 409 20.71 -25.59 -4.97
C GLY A 409 22.10 -25.39 -5.59
N GLU A 410 22.24 -24.45 -6.52
CA GLU A 410 23.53 -24.22 -7.18
C GLU A 410 24.54 -23.53 -6.25
N SER A 411 25.82 -23.92 -6.37
CA SER A 411 26.89 -23.21 -5.69
C SER A 411 26.98 -21.76 -6.14
N ARG A 412 27.47 -20.87 -5.27
CA ARG A 412 27.63 -19.45 -5.59
C ARG A 412 28.43 -19.20 -6.88
N GLN A 413 29.45 -20.01 -7.10
CA GLN A 413 30.32 -19.90 -8.29
C GLN A 413 29.56 -20.31 -9.55
N LYS A 414 28.82 -21.43 -9.53
CA LYS A 414 28.02 -21.92 -10.63
C LYS A 414 26.89 -20.96 -10.98
N ALA A 415 26.10 -20.53 -10.00
CA ALA A 415 25.02 -19.58 -10.19
C ALA A 415 25.51 -18.24 -10.79
N ARG A 416 26.71 -17.77 -10.33
CA ARG A 416 27.33 -16.59 -10.91
C ARG A 416 27.75 -16.79 -12.38
N ALA A 417 28.30 -17.93 -12.73
CA ALA A 417 28.67 -18.25 -14.11
C ALA A 417 27.45 -18.31 -15.02
N THR A 418 26.38 -18.99 -14.57
CA THR A 418 25.10 -19.07 -15.30
C THR A 418 24.50 -17.68 -15.56
N ILE A 419 24.46 -16.82 -14.54
CA ILE A 419 23.94 -15.44 -14.70
C ILE A 419 24.84 -14.60 -15.61
N LEU A 420 26.17 -14.73 -15.54
CA LEU A 420 27.08 -14.02 -16.45
C LEU A 420 26.85 -14.41 -17.91
N GLU A 421 26.64 -15.69 -18.16
CA GLU A 421 26.32 -16.17 -19.51
C GLU A 421 24.96 -15.62 -19.98
N ALA A 422 23.92 -15.66 -19.14
CA ALA A 422 22.63 -15.09 -19.46
C ALA A 422 22.70 -13.58 -19.73
N LEU A 423 23.49 -12.82 -18.95
CA LEU A 423 23.71 -11.40 -19.18
C LEU A 423 24.43 -11.11 -20.51
N ARG A 424 25.34 -11.99 -20.95
CA ARG A 424 25.99 -11.87 -22.27
C ARG A 424 25.00 -12.13 -23.39
N ARG A 425 24.11 -13.13 -23.26
CA ARG A 425 23.04 -13.43 -24.24
C ARG A 425 22.08 -12.26 -24.46
N VAL A 426 21.78 -11.49 -23.42
CA VAL A 426 20.96 -10.27 -23.55
C VAL A 426 21.81 -9.02 -23.85
N HIS A 427 23.01 -9.18 -24.38
CA HIS A 427 23.93 -8.11 -24.78
C HIS A 427 24.18 -7.06 -23.68
N MET A 428 24.31 -7.49 -22.42
CA MET A 428 24.68 -6.62 -21.31
C MET A 428 26.15 -6.21 -21.42
N THR A 429 26.43 -4.92 -21.50
CA THR A 429 27.79 -4.40 -21.53
C THR A 429 28.50 -4.56 -20.18
N LEU A 430 29.72 -5.13 -20.18
CA LEU A 430 30.56 -5.34 -18.98
C LEU A 430 29.79 -6.09 -17.85
N PRO A 431 29.24 -7.30 -18.10
CA PRO A 431 28.35 -7.99 -17.17
C PRO A 431 29.00 -8.27 -15.80
N GLU A 432 30.30 -8.52 -15.75
CA GLU A 432 31.05 -8.72 -14.51
C GLU A 432 31.01 -7.50 -13.60
N LYS A 433 31.13 -6.28 -14.18
CA LYS A 433 31.03 -5.02 -13.46
C LYS A 433 29.61 -4.77 -13.00
N ARG A 434 28.59 -5.10 -13.84
CA ARG A 434 27.17 -4.89 -13.51
C ARG A 434 26.71 -5.73 -12.33
N LEU A 435 27.22 -6.94 -12.17
CA LEU A 435 26.90 -7.75 -10.99
C LEU A 435 27.37 -7.14 -9.66
N GLY A 436 28.39 -6.28 -9.68
CA GLY A 436 28.88 -5.55 -8.51
C GLY A 436 28.10 -4.30 -8.15
N GLN A 437 27.25 -3.80 -9.07
CA GLN A 437 26.51 -2.56 -8.94
C GLN A 437 25.17 -2.76 -8.25
N HIS A 438 24.60 -1.66 -7.74
CA HIS A 438 23.23 -1.60 -7.24
C HIS A 438 22.24 -1.25 -8.37
N PRO A 439 20.94 -1.54 -8.24
CA PRO A 439 19.95 -1.26 -9.28
C PRO A 439 19.91 0.20 -9.74
N HIS A 440 20.07 1.16 -8.83
CA HIS A 440 20.06 2.59 -9.15
C HIS A 440 21.28 3.07 -9.97
N GLU A 441 22.34 2.27 -10.05
CA GLU A 441 23.53 2.55 -10.86
C GLU A 441 23.39 2.05 -12.32
N LEU A 442 22.28 1.36 -12.65
CA LEU A 442 21.97 0.85 -13.98
C LEU A 442 20.87 1.71 -14.65
N SER A 443 20.95 1.89 -15.96
CA SER A 443 19.86 2.50 -16.73
C SER A 443 18.60 1.61 -16.74
N GLY A 444 17.44 2.18 -17.11
CA GLY A 444 16.19 1.43 -17.24
C GLY A 444 16.32 0.20 -18.13
N GLY A 445 16.85 0.36 -19.34
CA GLY A 445 17.08 -0.75 -20.27
C GLY A 445 18.09 -1.78 -19.78
N MET A 446 19.10 -1.37 -18.98
CA MET A 446 20.04 -2.34 -18.36
C MET A 446 19.36 -3.15 -17.28
N ARG A 447 18.49 -2.57 -16.46
CA ARG A 447 17.67 -3.29 -15.47
C ARG A 447 16.72 -4.26 -16.14
N GLN A 448 16.06 -3.84 -17.23
CA GLN A 448 15.21 -4.70 -18.05
C GLN A 448 15.96 -5.92 -18.59
N ARG A 449 17.12 -5.71 -19.21
CA ARG A 449 17.98 -6.81 -19.67
C ARG A 449 18.43 -7.74 -18.55
N ALA A 450 18.75 -7.20 -17.39
CA ALA A 450 19.13 -8.01 -16.22
C ALA A 450 17.96 -8.88 -15.71
N MET A 451 16.73 -8.34 -15.70
CA MET A 451 15.52 -9.08 -15.34
C MET A 451 15.22 -10.20 -16.33
N ILE A 452 15.31 -9.91 -17.63
CA ILE A 452 15.15 -10.91 -18.69
C ILE A 452 16.23 -12.01 -18.55
N ALA A 453 17.51 -11.62 -18.35
CA ALA A 453 18.59 -12.58 -18.14
C ALA A 453 18.34 -13.50 -16.95
N ALA A 454 17.81 -12.96 -15.83
CA ALA A 454 17.46 -13.76 -14.68
C ALA A 454 16.34 -14.77 -14.98
N ALA A 455 15.31 -14.35 -15.71
CA ALA A 455 14.22 -15.23 -16.12
C ALA A 455 14.71 -16.36 -17.04
N LEU A 456 15.58 -16.05 -17.99
CA LEU A 456 16.15 -17.02 -18.94
C LEU A 456 17.13 -17.99 -18.26
N ALA A 457 17.92 -17.54 -17.27
CA ALA A 457 18.92 -18.35 -16.59
C ALA A 457 18.33 -19.53 -15.79
N THR A 458 17.04 -19.47 -15.45
CA THR A 458 16.37 -20.54 -14.74
C THR A 458 15.94 -21.69 -15.64
N ASN A 459 15.97 -21.55 -16.96
CA ASN A 459 15.43 -22.50 -17.96
C ASN A 459 14.02 -22.98 -17.53
N PRO A 460 13.05 -22.05 -17.45
CA PRO A 460 11.69 -22.39 -16.97
C PRO A 460 10.90 -23.11 -18.06
N SER A 461 9.86 -23.84 -17.67
CA SER A 461 8.89 -24.43 -18.60
C SER A 461 7.96 -23.37 -19.20
N LEU A 462 7.63 -22.33 -18.39
CA LEU A 462 6.79 -21.19 -18.80
C LEU A 462 7.49 -19.87 -18.49
N ILE A 463 7.55 -18.95 -19.45
CA ILE A 463 7.89 -17.55 -19.21
C ILE A 463 6.62 -16.72 -19.37
N ILE A 464 6.30 -15.93 -18.35
CA ILE A 464 5.31 -14.87 -18.42
C ILE A 464 6.05 -13.54 -18.62
N ALA A 465 5.82 -12.88 -19.74
CA ALA A 465 6.49 -11.63 -20.10
C ALA A 465 5.44 -10.52 -20.23
N ASP A 466 5.36 -9.65 -19.21
CA ASP A 466 4.42 -8.54 -19.18
C ASP A 466 5.13 -7.26 -19.69
N GLU A 467 4.86 -6.87 -20.93
CA GLU A 467 5.47 -5.75 -21.65
C GLU A 467 7.02 -5.71 -21.57
N PRO A 468 7.71 -6.82 -21.85
CA PRO A 468 9.13 -6.97 -21.52
C PRO A 468 10.07 -6.05 -22.28
N THR A 469 9.61 -5.33 -23.30
CA THR A 469 10.46 -4.53 -24.22
C THR A 469 10.10 -3.05 -24.24
N THR A 470 9.13 -2.59 -23.45
CA THR A 470 8.63 -1.19 -23.46
C THR A 470 9.71 -0.15 -23.12
N ALA A 471 10.71 -0.50 -22.29
CA ALA A 471 11.81 0.41 -21.91
C ALA A 471 13.10 0.24 -22.76
N LEU A 472 13.03 -0.49 -23.89
CA LEU A 472 14.17 -0.79 -24.75
C LEU A 472 14.11 -0.02 -26.06
N ASP A 473 15.29 0.30 -26.61
CA ASP A 473 15.39 0.78 -28.00
C ASP A 473 15.09 -0.36 -28.99
N VAL A 474 14.68 0.00 -30.20
CA VAL A 474 14.22 -0.94 -31.24
C VAL A 474 15.26 -2.02 -31.57
N THR A 475 16.55 -1.67 -31.56
CA THR A 475 17.63 -2.63 -31.87
C THR A 475 17.72 -3.70 -30.77
N VAL A 476 17.73 -3.26 -29.51
CA VAL A 476 17.78 -4.18 -28.35
C VAL A 476 16.50 -4.97 -28.23
N GLN A 477 15.36 -4.36 -28.51
CA GLN A 477 14.07 -5.07 -28.56
C GLN A 477 14.13 -6.26 -29.51
N ALA A 478 14.61 -6.05 -30.74
CA ALA A 478 14.74 -7.11 -31.72
C ALA A 478 15.68 -8.25 -31.25
N GLU A 479 16.78 -7.92 -30.57
CA GLU A 479 17.70 -8.91 -30.02
C GLU A 479 17.07 -9.73 -28.91
N ILE A 480 16.33 -9.11 -27.98
CA ILE A 480 15.62 -9.80 -26.90
C ILE A 480 14.53 -10.72 -27.46
N LEU A 481 13.76 -10.27 -28.45
CA LEU A 481 12.73 -11.10 -29.08
C LEU A 481 13.34 -12.34 -29.77
N ARG A 482 14.50 -12.19 -30.44
CA ARG A 482 15.25 -13.33 -31.00
C ARG A 482 15.70 -14.30 -29.90
N GLU A 483 16.18 -13.81 -28.78
CA GLU A 483 16.61 -14.69 -27.67
C GLU A 483 15.44 -15.43 -27.03
N ILE A 484 14.27 -14.78 -26.86
CA ILE A 484 13.04 -15.44 -26.41
C ILE A 484 12.63 -16.55 -27.39
N ARG A 485 12.63 -16.25 -28.70
CA ARG A 485 12.30 -17.24 -29.75
C ARG A 485 13.28 -18.41 -29.76
N ARG A 486 14.58 -18.12 -29.58
CA ARG A 486 15.61 -19.16 -29.49
C ARG A 486 15.41 -20.11 -28.31
N LEU A 487 15.12 -19.56 -27.14
CA LEU A 487 14.83 -20.40 -25.96
C LEU A 487 13.57 -21.23 -26.15
N ASN A 488 12.56 -20.66 -26.78
CA ASN A 488 11.35 -21.40 -27.13
C ASN A 488 11.68 -22.58 -28.07
N SER A 489 12.48 -22.34 -29.14
CA SER A 489 12.84 -23.40 -30.10
C SER A 489 13.83 -24.42 -29.53
N ASP A 490 14.84 -24.00 -28.73
CA ASP A 490 15.91 -24.88 -28.24
C ASP A 490 15.47 -25.72 -27.02
N LEU A 491 14.61 -25.17 -26.16
CA LEU A 491 14.22 -25.77 -24.87
C LEU A 491 12.73 -26.16 -24.79
N GLY A 492 11.92 -25.83 -25.79
CA GLY A 492 10.48 -26.04 -25.75
C GLY A 492 9.77 -25.21 -24.67
N THR A 493 10.37 -24.11 -24.22
CA THR A 493 9.77 -23.21 -23.21
C THR A 493 8.53 -22.55 -23.78
N ALA A 494 7.39 -22.67 -23.11
CA ALA A 494 6.18 -21.94 -23.45
C ALA A 494 6.30 -20.47 -23.02
N VAL A 495 5.65 -19.56 -23.76
CA VAL A 495 5.70 -18.13 -23.44
C VAL A 495 4.31 -17.51 -23.47
N MET A 496 3.92 -16.86 -22.38
CA MET A 496 2.79 -15.94 -22.32
C MET A 496 3.34 -14.51 -22.49
N PHE A 497 3.11 -13.92 -23.65
CA PHE A 497 3.69 -12.62 -24.03
C PHE A 497 2.63 -11.54 -24.07
N ILE A 498 2.67 -10.58 -23.15
CA ILE A 498 1.76 -9.45 -23.11
C ILE A 498 2.43 -8.24 -23.73
N SER A 499 1.78 -7.61 -24.69
CA SER A 499 2.24 -6.38 -25.32
C SER A 499 1.07 -5.56 -25.87
N HIS A 500 1.27 -4.25 -25.94
CA HIS A 500 0.41 -3.35 -26.69
C HIS A 500 0.94 -3.10 -28.13
N ASP A 501 2.14 -3.60 -28.45
CA ASP A 501 2.74 -3.49 -29.78
C ASP A 501 2.33 -4.70 -30.64
N ILE A 502 1.38 -4.47 -31.54
CA ILE A 502 0.86 -5.48 -32.47
C ILE A 502 1.96 -6.03 -33.40
N GLY A 503 2.91 -5.17 -33.82
CA GLY A 503 4.01 -5.57 -34.66
C GLY A 503 4.93 -6.60 -33.99
N VAL A 504 5.23 -6.39 -32.74
CA VAL A 504 6.02 -7.32 -31.91
C VAL A 504 5.28 -8.65 -31.74
N VAL A 505 3.99 -8.60 -31.42
CA VAL A 505 3.17 -9.80 -31.22
C VAL A 505 3.08 -10.62 -32.51
N LYS A 506 2.89 -10.01 -33.67
CA LYS A 506 2.88 -10.68 -34.96
C LYS A 506 4.22 -11.33 -35.30
N ALA A 507 5.31 -10.71 -34.90
CA ALA A 507 6.67 -11.22 -35.22
C ALA A 507 7.09 -12.38 -34.29
N LEU A 508 6.58 -12.41 -33.04
CA LEU A 508 7.03 -13.36 -32.03
C LEU A 508 6.05 -14.51 -31.79
N CYS A 509 4.75 -14.22 -31.71
CA CYS A 509 3.74 -15.16 -31.21
C CYS A 509 3.26 -16.13 -32.29
N ASP A 510 2.76 -17.30 -31.86
CA ASP A 510 2.14 -18.27 -32.73
C ASP A 510 0.61 -18.01 -32.80
N ARG A 511 -0.01 -17.61 -31.67
CA ARG A 511 -1.43 -17.31 -31.50
C ARG A 511 -1.59 -16.09 -30.59
N VAL A 512 -2.71 -15.38 -30.76
CA VAL A 512 -3.01 -14.15 -30.03
C VAL A 512 -4.40 -14.21 -29.40
N LEU A 513 -4.47 -13.88 -28.13
CA LEU A 513 -5.71 -13.66 -27.37
C LEU A 513 -5.96 -12.15 -27.29
N VAL A 514 -7.06 -11.69 -27.82
CA VAL A 514 -7.45 -10.29 -27.78
C VAL A 514 -8.36 -10.07 -26.58
N MET A 515 -7.92 -9.23 -25.64
CA MET A 515 -8.67 -8.94 -24.41
C MET A 515 -9.29 -7.55 -24.46
N ASN A 516 -10.57 -7.45 -24.11
CA ASN A 516 -11.29 -6.20 -23.92
C ASN A 516 -12.17 -6.26 -22.67
N ALA A 517 -12.12 -5.23 -21.84
CA ALA A 517 -12.98 -5.05 -20.65
C ALA A 517 -13.11 -6.29 -19.74
N GLY A 518 -12.03 -7.06 -19.60
CA GLY A 518 -11.96 -8.26 -18.74
C GLY A 518 -12.38 -9.56 -19.42
N GLU A 519 -12.62 -9.57 -20.73
CA GLU A 519 -13.05 -10.73 -21.52
C GLU A 519 -12.06 -11.01 -22.65
N ILE A 520 -11.89 -12.28 -23.05
CA ILE A 520 -11.23 -12.63 -24.31
C ILE A 520 -12.30 -12.53 -25.40
N VAL A 521 -12.15 -11.55 -26.30
CA VAL A 521 -13.14 -11.26 -27.34
C VAL A 521 -12.82 -12.00 -28.64
N GLU A 522 -11.55 -12.34 -28.86
CA GLU A 522 -11.12 -13.10 -30.04
C GLU A 522 -9.84 -13.88 -29.76
N GLU A 523 -9.72 -15.04 -30.38
CA GLU A 523 -8.51 -15.85 -30.46
C GLU A 523 -8.16 -16.05 -31.93
N ILE A 524 -6.95 -15.66 -32.33
CA ILE A 524 -6.55 -15.64 -33.74
C ILE A 524 -5.08 -16.07 -33.89
N ALA A 525 -4.74 -16.77 -34.97
CA ALA A 525 -3.35 -17.05 -35.28
C ALA A 525 -2.58 -15.74 -35.53
N ALA A 526 -1.35 -15.61 -35.04
CA ALA A 526 -0.59 -14.36 -35.19
C ALA A 526 -0.35 -13.97 -36.67
N ALA A 527 -0.22 -14.95 -37.56
CA ALA A 527 -0.11 -14.74 -39.00
C ALA A 527 -1.39 -14.13 -39.63
N ASP A 528 -2.55 -14.38 -39.00
CA ASP A 528 -3.87 -13.93 -39.46
C ASP A 528 -4.34 -12.64 -38.78
N LEU A 529 -3.52 -12.05 -37.92
CA LEU A 529 -3.84 -10.82 -37.18
C LEU A 529 -3.80 -9.61 -38.13
N THR A 530 -4.79 -9.49 -39.00
CA THR A 530 -4.99 -8.37 -39.94
C THR A 530 -6.42 -7.87 -39.88
N VAL A 531 -6.68 -6.67 -40.35
CA VAL A 531 -8.03 -6.04 -40.31
C VAL A 531 -9.05 -6.89 -41.09
N GLU A 532 -8.60 -7.53 -42.18
CA GLU A 532 -9.47 -8.31 -43.07
C GLU A 532 -9.85 -9.66 -42.46
N LYS A 533 -8.95 -10.28 -41.67
CA LYS A 533 -9.15 -11.60 -41.10
C LYS A 533 -9.75 -11.58 -39.70
N ALA A 534 -9.58 -10.49 -38.97
CA ALA A 534 -10.16 -10.29 -37.66
C ALA A 534 -11.71 -10.30 -37.74
N GLN A 535 -12.35 -11.09 -36.90
CA GLN A 535 -13.80 -11.23 -36.89
C GLN A 535 -14.47 -10.26 -35.93
N HIS A 536 -13.89 -10.08 -34.74
CA HIS A 536 -14.49 -9.23 -33.73
C HIS A 536 -14.29 -7.73 -34.05
N PRO A 537 -15.33 -6.88 -33.93
CA PRO A 537 -15.25 -5.45 -34.23
C PRO A 537 -14.15 -4.72 -33.45
N TYR A 538 -13.96 -5.05 -32.18
CA TYR A 538 -12.89 -4.48 -31.35
C TYR A 538 -11.50 -4.83 -31.89
N THR A 539 -11.25 -6.06 -32.33
CA THR A 539 -9.97 -6.47 -32.90
C THR A 539 -9.68 -5.70 -34.20
N ARG A 540 -10.68 -5.55 -35.06
CA ARG A 540 -10.55 -4.72 -36.27
C ARG A 540 -10.22 -3.27 -35.95
N ALA A 541 -10.93 -2.70 -34.96
CA ALA A 541 -10.68 -1.35 -34.48
C ALA A 541 -9.27 -1.17 -33.93
N LEU A 542 -8.81 -2.12 -33.11
CA LEU A 542 -7.47 -2.12 -32.52
C LEU A 542 -6.38 -2.18 -33.59
N LEU A 543 -6.57 -3.03 -34.60
CA LEU A 543 -5.64 -3.16 -35.74
C LEU A 543 -5.65 -1.91 -36.64
N ALA A 544 -6.82 -1.34 -36.92
CA ALA A 544 -6.96 -0.14 -37.72
C ALA A 544 -6.36 1.11 -37.03
N ALA A 545 -6.38 1.15 -35.69
CA ALA A 545 -5.78 2.22 -34.89
C ALA A 545 -4.25 2.08 -34.77
N THR A 546 -3.66 0.95 -35.16
CA THR A 546 -2.20 0.73 -35.09
C THR A 546 -1.51 1.51 -36.21
N PRO A 547 -0.62 2.48 -35.91
CA PRO A 547 0.04 3.28 -36.94
C PRO A 547 0.89 2.40 -37.86
N SER A 548 0.76 2.57 -39.18
CA SER A 548 1.65 1.97 -40.16
C SER A 548 2.87 2.88 -40.43
N VAL A 549 4.06 2.30 -40.49
CA VAL A 549 5.30 3.03 -40.84
C VAL A 549 5.34 3.37 -42.33
N THR A 550 4.57 2.63 -43.13
CA THR A 550 4.57 2.77 -44.59
C THR A 550 3.50 3.72 -45.13
N GLU A 551 2.46 4.02 -44.34
CA GLU A 551 1.37 4.90 -44.74
C GLU A 551 1.24 6.08 -43.79
N ARG A 552 1.31 7.29 -44.29
CA ARG A 552 1.04 8.51 -43.54
C ARG A 552 -0.45 8.76 -43.55
N ALA A 553 -1.09 8.57 -42.41
CA ALA A 553 -2.46 8.98 -42.23
C ALA A 553 -2.55 10.47 -41.85
N ASP A 554 -3.33 11.26 -42.58
CA ASP A 554 -3.54 12.69 -42.28
C ASP A 554 -4.36 12.87 -41.00
N ASN A 555 -5.20 11.91 -40.62
CA ASN A 555 -5.91 11.85 -39.37
C ASN A 555 -5.77 10.44 -38.76
N LEU A 556 -5.37 10.37 -37.48
CA LEU A 556 -5.40 9.11 -36.73
C LEU A 556 -6.86 8.72 -36.48
N PRO A 557 -7.30 7.50 -36.86
CA PRO A 557 -8.67 7.08 -36.66
C PRO A 557 -8.96 6.98 -35.16
N VAL A 558 -9.93 7.76 -34.67
CA VAL A 558 -10.54 7.55 -33.36
C VAL A 558 -11.68 6.55 -33.58
N VAL A 559 -11.47 5.33 -33.17
CA VAL A 559 -12.45 4.25 -33.41
C VAL A 559 -13.34 4.11 -32.18
N ASP A 560 -14.62 4.50 -32.28
CA ASP A 560 -15.63 4.07 -31.33
C ASP A 560 -16.16 2.70 -31.77
N TRP A 561 -15.54 1.64 -31.25
CA TRP A 561 -15.89 0.25 -31.57
C TRP A 561 -17.30 -0.16 -31.10
N ARG A 562 -17.94 0.67 -30.28
CA ARG A 562 -19.32 0.47 -29.80
C ARG A 562 -20.37 1.01 -30.78
N ALA A 563 -19.99 2.00 -31.58
CA ALA A 563 -20.77 2.40 -32.74
C ALA A 563 -20.44 1.39 -33.87
N GLU A 564 -21.42 0.78 -34.51
CA GLU A 564 -21.20 -0.11 -35.69
C GLU A 564 -20.22 0.55 -36.66
N VAL A 565 -19.12 -0.15 -36.98
CA VAL A 565 -18.05 0.38 -37.83
C VAL A 565 -18.63 0.53 -39.25
N HIS A 566 -19.23 1.65 -39.53
CA HIS A 566 -19.38 2.11 -40.91
C HIS A 566 -17.98 2.54 -41.38
N VAL A 567 -17.31 1.69 -42.14
CA VAL A 567 -16.16 2.08 -42.93
C VAL A 567 -16.65 3.11 -43.94
N SER A 568 -16.57 4.39 -43.56
CA SER A 568 -16.80 5.48 -44.51
C SER A 568 -15.62 5.48 -45.48
N THR A 569 -15.93 5.10 -46.72
CA THR A 569 -15.10 5.38 -47.91
C THR A 569 -14.58 6.82 -47.86
N PRO A 570 -13.32 7.12 -48.16
CA PRO A 570 -12.79 8.48 -48.07
C PRO A 570 -13.61 9.40 -48.97
N VAL A 571 -14.27 10.36 -48.36
CA VAL A 571 -14.90 11.47 -49.12
C VAL A 571 -13.77 12.28 -49.72
N GLN A 572 -13.65 12.22 -51.04
CA GLN A 572 -12.84 13.17 -51.82
C GLN A 572 -13.39 14.57 -51.58
N THR A 573 -12.79 15.31 -50.70
CA THR A 573 -13.05 16.75 -50.55
C THR A 573 -12.32 17.46 -51.68
N ALA A 574 -13.07 17.89 -52.69
CA ALA A 574 -12.55 18.77 -53.73
C ALA A 574 -12.06 20.07 -53.08
N VAL A 575 -10.77 20.30 -53.14
CA VAL A 575 -10.17 21.59 -52.77
C VAL A 575 -10.61 22.62 -53.79
N GLN A 576 -11.57 23.48 -53.41
CA GLN A 576 -11.81 24.72 -54.15
C GLN A 576 -10.73 25.72 -53.75
N THR A 577 -9.85 26.01 -54.72
CA THR A 577 -8.92 27.14 -54.68
C THR A 577 -9.70 28.45 -54.78
N PRO A 578 -9.51 29.42 -53.89
CA PRO A 578 -10.07 30.74 -54.08
C PRO A 578 -9.24 31.49 -55.16
N GLU A 579 -9.93 31.93 -56.20
CA GLU A 579 -9.41 32.91 -57.19
C GLU A 579 -9.04 34.22 -56.48
N VAL A 580 -7.79 34.61 -56.62
CA VAL A 580 -7.34 35.96 -56.25
C VAL A 580 -7.69 36.87 -57.41
N THR A 581 -8.70 37.73 -57.26
CA THR A 581 -8.94 38.86 -58.11
C THR A 581 -8.14 40.08 -57.61
N ARG A 582 -7.51 40.75 -58.52
CA ARG A 582 -6.63 41.94 -58.45
C ARG A 582 -7.16 43.09 -57.60
#